data_5b7c53df48bc7552e48c6f73a2466b3a
#
_entry.id   5b7c53df48bc7552e48c6f73a2466b3a
#
_cell.length_a   1.000
_cell.length_b   1.000
_cell.length_c   1.000
_cell.angle_alpha   90.00
_cell.angle_beta   90.00
_cell.angle_gamma   90.00
#
_symmetry.space_group_name_H-M   'P 1'
#
loop_
_entity.id
_entity.type
_entity.pdbx_description
1 polymer ?
#
loop_
_entity_poly.entity_id
_entity_poly.type
_entity_poly.pdbx_seq_one_letter_code
_entity_poly.pdbx_strand_id
1 'polypeptide(L)'
;FSAKDRFWRGLEELLETKSPEPGIHSLDKFLHLCRTAIWLQPIKQNRSQSGRIYRVELEQLPVDIENFRGRHGFFFETTDNDLQKLSAALNSRYQTLTYFGLDPQSITRLVVGNGLQGLDRIVPIGMALDIGTVWDGYDVIATLSRVIQEI
;
A
#
# COMPACT_ATOMS: atom_id res chain seq x y z
N PHE A 1 -3.17 -10.48 -21.53
CA PHE A 1 -2.67 -10.19 -20.17
C PHE A 1 -3.65 -9.25 -19.47
N SER A 2 -4.03 -9.56 -18.22
CA SER A 2 -4.87 -8.69 -17.41
C SER A 2 -4.13 -7.41 -17.03
N ALA A 3 -4.87 -6.39 -16.54
CA ALA A 3 -4.24 -5.17 -16.00
C ALA A 3 -3.31 -5.50 -14.81
N LYS A 4 -3.70 -6.46 -13.99
CA LYS A 4 -2.91 -7.02 -12.88
C LYS A 4 -1.57 -7.59 -13.38
N ASP A 5 -1.58 -8.38 -14.45
CA ASP A 5 -0.35 -8.97 -15.00
C ASP A 5 0.59 -7.91 -15.58
N ARG A 6 0.04 -6.89 -16.26
CA ARG A 6 0.85 -5.78 -16.78
C ARG A 6 1.53 -4.99 -15.68
N PHE A 7 0.80 -4.72 -14.60
CA PHE A 7 1.33 -4.01 -13.43
C PHE A 7 2.51 -4.76 -12.80
N TRP A 8 2.32 -6.04 -12.51
CA TRP A 8 3.37 -6.83 -11.85
C TRP A 8 4.60 -7.04 -12.72
N ARG A 9 4.41 -7.21 -14.03
CA ARG A 9 5.52 -7.30 -14.98
C ARG A 9 6.29 -5.98 -15.04
N GLY A 10 5.61 -4.85 -15.18
CA GLY A 10 6.26 -3.54 -15.20
C GLY A 10 7.04 -3.25 -13.92
N LEU A 11 6.52 -3.68 -12.76
CA LEU A 11 7.25 -3.56 -11.49
C LEU A 11 8.49 -4.46 -11.47
N GLU A 12 8.42 -5.68 -11.97
CA GLU A 12 9.55 -6.59 -12.05
C GLU A 12 10.65 -6.04 -12.97
N GLU A 13 10.28 -5.59 -14.17
CA GLU A 13 11.17 -4.94 -15.13
C GLU A 13 11.86 -3.70 -14.52
N LEU A 14 11.09 -2.86 -13.79
CA LEU A 14 11.67 -1.70 -13.08
C LEU A 14 12.69 -2.14 -12.03
N LEU A 15 12.40 -3.17 -11.26
CA LEU A 15 13.30 -3.67 -10.21
C LEU A 15 14.58 -4.29 -10.79
N GLU A 16 14.54 -4.88 -11.98
CA GLU A 16 15.72 -5.39 -12.67
C GLU A 16 16.73 -4.29 -13.00
N THR A 17 16.26 -3.06 -13.20
CA THR A 17 17.14 -1.90 -13.42
C THR A 17 17.84 -1.41 -12.14
N LYS A 18 17.43 -1.88 -10.98
CA LYS A 18 18.00 -1.50 -9.69
C LYS A 18 19.15 -2.43 -9.29
N SER A 19 19.98 -1.95 -8.36
CA SER A 19 21.06 -2.76 -7.79
C SER A 19 20.56 -4.11 -7.27
N PRO A 20 21.39 -5.16 -7.31
CA PRO A 20 21.04 -6.46 -6.75
C PRO A 20 20.53 -6.32 -5.31
N GLU A 21 19.49 -7.09 -4.98
CA GLU A 21 18.94 -7.11 -3.63
C GLU A 21 19.87 -7.89 -2.70
N PRO A 22 20.15 -7.41 -1.48
CA PRO A 22 20.89 -8.17 -0.49
C PRO A 22 20.20 -9.51 -0.17
N GLY A 23 20.98 -10.59 -0.06
CA GLY A 23 20.44 -11.94 0.20
C GLY A 23 19.63 -12.05 1.49
N ILE A 24 19.92 -11.19 2.48
CA ILE A 24 19.14 -11.13 3.72
C ILE A 24 17.67 -10.76 3.49
N HIS A 25 17.37 -9.91 2.50
CA HIS A 25 15.98 -9.55 2.18
C HIS A 25 15.18 -10.74 1.64
N SER A 26 15.82 -11.61 0.87
CA SER A 26 15.16 -12.84 0.40
C SER A 26 14.86 -13.80 1.54
N LEU A 27 15.75 -13.89 2.53
CA LEU A 27 15.53 -14.67 3.74
C LEU A 27 14.37 -14.08 4.56
N ASP A 28 14.36 -12.76 4.76
CA ASP A 28 13.29 -12.08 5.49
C ASP A 28 11.93 -12.31 4.85
N LYS A 29 11.85 -12.21 3.51
CA LYS A 29 10.60 -12.49 2.77
C LYS A 29 10.15 -13.94 2.94
N PHE A 30 11.08 -14.88 2.90
CA PHE A 30 10.77 -16.29 3.08
C PHE A 30 10.26 -16.58 4.51
N LEU A 31 10.93 -16.07 5.52
CA LEU A 31 10.50 -16.22 6.92
C LEU A 31 9.14 -15.55 7.16
N HIS A 32 8.91 -14.39 6.54
CA HIS A 32 7.64 -13.71 6.60
C HIS A 32 6.53 -14.53 5.95
N LEU A 33 6.80 -15.14 4.80
CA LEU A 33 5.87 -16.05 4.13
C LEU A 33 5.49 -17.24 5.01
N CYS A 34 6.48 -17.87 5.66
CA CYS A 34 6.24 -18.99 6.57
C CYS A 34 5.35 -18.58 7.75
N ARG A 35 5.63 -17.42 8.37
CA ARG A 35 4.79 -16.88 9.45
C ARG A 35 3.37 -16.57 8.97
N THR A 36 3.25 -15.95 7.83
CA THR A 36 1.95 -15.62 7.22
C THR A 36 1.13 -16.89 6.96
N ALA A 37 1.75 -17.95 6.44
CA ALA A 37 1.07 -19.21 6.16
C ALA A 37 0.51 -19.92 7.41
N ILE A 38 1.06 -19.63 8.59
CA ILE A 38 0.54 -20.17 9.86
C ILE A 38 -0.75 -19.47 10.29
N TRP A 39 -0.85 -18.15 10.08
CA TRP A 39 -1.92 -17.32 10.62
C TRP A 39 -2.99 -16.94 9.60
N LEU A 40 -2.59 -16.81 8.35
CA LEU A 40 -3.48 -16.50 7.25
C LEU A 40 -3.63 -17.72 6.34
N GLN A 41 -4.75 -17.81 5.65
CA GLN A 41 -5.00 -18.85 4.64
C GLN A 41 -4.85 -18.21 3.25
N PRO A 42 -3.64 -18.20 2.67
CA PRO A 42 -3.44 -17.66 1.33
C PRO A 42 -4.07 -18.58 0.27
N ILE A 43 -4.76 -17.99 -0.70
CA ILE A 43 -5.28 -18.72 -1.86
C ILE A 43 -4.11 -19.14 -2.76
N LYS A 44 -3.16 -18.23 -2.95
CA LYS A 44 -2.05 -18.41 -3.87
C LYS A 44 -0.83 -17.62 -3.41
N GLN A 45 0.32 -18.26 -3.62
CA GLN A 45 1.61 -17.63 -3.39
C GLN A 45 2.35 -17.54 -4.72
N ASN A 46 2.75 -16.33 -5.10
CA ASN A 46 3.54 -16.07 -6.30
C ASN A 46 4.84 -15.38 -5.90
N ARG A 47 5.91 -15.84 -6.53
CA ARG A 47 7.25 -15.26 -6.36
C ARG A 47 7.81 -14.93 -7.73
N SER A 48 8.40 -13.75 -7.87
CA SER A 48 9.10 -13.41 -9.10
C SER A 48 10.32 -14.31 -9.32
N GLN A 49 10.75 -14.48 -10.56
CA GLN A 49 11.93 -15.28 -10.90
C GLN A 49 13.20 -14.76 -10.23
N SER A 50 13.31 -13.42 -10.12
CA SER A 50 14.41 -12.76 -9.43
C SER A 50 14.36 -12.90 -7.90
N GLY A 51 13.25 -13.39 -7.33
CA GLY A 51 13.00 -13.42 -5.88
C GLY A 51 12.78 -12.05 -5.23
N ARG A 52 12.71 -10.98 -6.01
CA ARG A 52 12.52 -9.60 -5.51
C ARG A 52 11.08 -9.33 -5.07
N ILE A 53 10.11 -9.97 -5.71
CA ILE A 53 8.69 -9.79 -5.45
C ILE A 53 8.12 -11.09 -4.88
N TYR A 54 7.49 -11.00 -3.71
CA TYR A 54 6.67 -12.03 -3.10
C TYR A 54 5.23 -11.54 -3.03
N ARG A 55 4.29 -12.31 -3.54
CA ARG A 55 2.87 -11.99 -3.58
C ARG A 55 2.08 -13.08 -2.88
N VAL A 56 1.24 -12.69 -1.97
CA VAL A 56 0.31 -13.58 -1.27
C VAL A 56 -1.11 -13.11 -1.57
N GLU A 57 -1.80 -13.89 -2.38
CA GLU A 57 -3.19 -13.62 -2.73
C GLU A 57 -4.11 -14.21 -1.66
N LEU A 58 -4.97 -13.36 -1.12
CA LEU A 58 -5.95 -13.70 -0.10
C LEU A 58 -7.36 -13.60 -0.69
N GLU A 59 -8.29 -14.39 -0.16
CA GLU A 59 -9.70 -14.30 -0.55
C GLU A 59 -10.29 -12.94 -0.18
N GLN A 60 -9.94 -12.46 1.01
CA GLN A 60 -10.29 -11.12 1.50
C GLN A 60 -9.18 -10.58 2.39
N LEU A 61 -9.09 -9.28 2.52
CA LEU A 61 -8.14 -8.66 3.44
C LEU A 61 -8.68 -8.79 4.89
N PRO A 62 -7.93 -9.40 5.80
CA PRO A 62 -8.24 -9.35 7.22
C PRO A 62 -8.26 -7.92 7.75
N VAL A 63 -9.09 -7.65 8.74
CA VAL A 63 -9.20 -6.33 9.38
C VAL A 63 -7.89 -5.86 10.02
N ASP A 64 -7.06 -6.80 10.42
CA ASP A 64 -5.76 -6.58 11.07
C ASP A 64 -4.56 -6.89 10.17
N ILE A 65 -4.73 -6.84 8.85
CA ILE A 65 -3.68 -7.18 7.87
C ILE A 65 -2.40 -6.37 8.07
N GLU A 66 -2.47 -5.18 8.67
CA GLU A 66 -1.31 -4.37 9.00
C GLU A 66 -0.35 -5.03 9.99
N ASN A 67 -0.81 -5.99 10.80
CA ASN A 67 0.04 -6.77 11.69
C ASN A 67 0.94 -7.76 10.94
N PHE A 68 0.58 -8.06 9.69
CA PHE A 68 1.33 -8.93 8.79
C PHE A 68 2.14 -8.15 7.74
N ARG A 69 2.33 -6.85 7.93
CA ARG A 69 3.03 -5.99 6.97
C ARG A 69 4.40 -6.55 6.62
N GLY A 70 4.58 -6.87 5.34
CA GLY A 70 5.85 -7.34 4.77
C GLY A 70 6.78 -6.18 4.41
N ARG A 71 8.02 -6.52 4.08
CA ARG A 71 9.08 -5.60 3.65
C ARG A 71 9.73 -6.09 2.37
N HIS A 72 10.56 -5.27 1.75
CA HIS A 72 11.44 -5.66 0.65
C HIS A 72 10.72 -6.28 -0.54
N GLY A 73 9.55 -5.76 -0.91
CA GLY A 73 8.79 -6.29 -2.04
C GLY A 73 7.90 -7.48 -1.68
N PHE A 74 7.46 -7.59 -0.44
CA PHE A 74 6.44 -8.54 -0.01
C PHE A 74 5.06 -7.85 -0.03
N PHE A 75 4.10 -8.45 -0.75
CA PHE A 75 2.78 -7.88 -0.97
C PHE A 75 1.67 -8.87 -0.63
N PHE A 76 0.65 -8.37 0.05
CA PHE A 76 -0.66 -9.01 0.10
C PHE A 76 -1.54 -8.43 -0.99
N GLU A 77 -2.32 -9.26 -1.63
CA GLU A 77 -3.27 -8.84 -2.64
C GLU A 77 -4.61 -9.57 -2.51
N THR A 78 -5.65 -8.87 -2.84
CA THR A 78 -6.99 -9.44 -3.01
C THR A 78 -7.61 -8.86 -4.27
N THR A 79 -8.63 -9.51 -4.80
CA THR A 79 -9.38 -9.04 -5.95
C THR A 79 -10.84 -8.87 -5.53
N ASP A 80 -11.35 -7.65 -5.65
CA ASP A 80 -12.75 -7.35 -5.36
C ASP A 80 -13.27 -6.32 -6.37
N ASN A 81 -14.56 -6.35 -6.61
CA ASN A 81 -15.27 -5.39 -7.47
C ASN A 81 -15.92 -4.27 -6.64
N ASP A 82 -15.88 -4.36 -5.33
CA ASP A 82 -16.49 -3.41 -4.42
C ASP A 82 -15.44 -2.73 -3.54
N LEU A 83 -15.17 -1.45 -3.84
CA LEU A 83 -14.26 -0.63 -3.05
C LEU A 83 -14.72 -0.44 -1.59
N GLN A 84 -16.01 -0.60 -1.29
CA GLN A 84 -16.52 -0.45 0.07
C GLN A 84 -15.89 -1.48 1.02
N LYS A 85 -15.53 -2.66 0.54
CA LYS A 85 -14.87 -3.68 1.34
C LYS A 85 -13.47 -3.28 1.82
N LEU A 86 -12.82 -2.36 1.10
CA LEU A 86 -11.54 -1.79 1.53
C LEU A 86 -11.68 -1.02 2.85
N SER A 87 -12.83 -0.40 3.08
CA SER A 87 -13.07 0.39 4.30
C SER A 87 -12.92 -0.43 5.58
N ALA A 88 -13.25 -1.71 5.54
CA ALA A 88 -13.13 -2.60 6.70
C ALA A 88 -11.68 -2.90 7.10
N ALA A 89 -10.75 -2.84 6.16
CA ALA A 89 -9.33 -3.08 6.39
C ALA A 89 -8.53 -1.79 6.70
N LEU A 90 -9.15 -0.62 6.47
CA LEU A 90 -8.48 0.67 6.69
C LEU A 90 -8.71 1.18 8.12
N ASN A 91 -7.64 1.63 8.75
CA ASN A 91 -7.64 2.20 10.09
C ASN A 91 -6.56 3.27 10.24
N SER A 92 -6.43 3.86 11.42
CA SER A 92 -5.49 4.97 11.72
C SER A 92 -4.00 4.63 11.56
N ARG A 93 -3.64 3.40 11.24
CA ARG A 93 -2.24 3.00 10.98
C ARG A 93 -1.83 3.15 9.50
N TYR A 94 -2.78 3.50 8.62
CA TYR A 94 -2.50 3.78 7.22
C TYR A 94 -2.42 5.30 7.02
N GLN A 95 -1.46 5.76 6.26
CA GLN A 95 -1.28 7.18 5.97
C GLN A 95 -1.53 7.51 4.50
N THR A 96 -1.05 6.66 3.60
CA THR A 96 -1.09 6.92 2.17
C THR A 96 -1.72 5.76 1.43
N LEU A 97 -2.71 6.06 0.60
CA LEU A 97 -3.27 5.17 -0.39
C LEU A 97 -2.76 5.58 -1.78
N THR A 98 -2.12 4.64 -2.47
CA THR A 98 -1.73 4.83 -3.86
C THR A 98 -2.71 4.15 -4.79
N TYR A 99 -3.04 4.79 -5.91
CA TYR A 99 -3.97 4.24 -6.88
C TYR A 99 -3.37 4.18 -8.30
N PHE A 100 -3.91 3.28 -9.10
CA PHE A 100 -3.61 3.15 -10.51
C PHE A 100 -4.87 2.77 -11.29
N GLY A 101 -5.22 3.58 -12.28
CA GLY A 101 -6.37 3.32 -13.15
C GLY A 101 -7.75 3.46 -12.51
N LEU A 102 -7.84 4.06 -11.33
CA LEU A 102 -9.08 4.40 -10.65
C LEU A 102 -9.30 5.92 -10.67
N ASP A 103 -10.57 6.34 -10.63
CA ASP A 103 -10.93 7.73 -10.39
C ASP A 103 -10.64 8.11 -8.92
N PRO A 104 -9.74 9.07 -8.66
CA PRO A 104 -9.41 9.48 -7.31
C PRO A 104 -10.60 10.03 -6.53
N GLN A 105 -11.58 10.63 -7.19
CA GLN A 105 -12.79 11.14 -6.54
C GLN A 105 -13.63 10.00 -5.95
N SER A 106 -13.63 8.83 -6.58
CA SER A 106 -14.32 7.66 -6.05
C SER A 106 -13.68 7.18 -4.75
N ILE A 107 -12.34 7.23 -4.67
CA ILE A 107 -11.59 6.88 -3.46
C ILE A 107 -11.83 7.92 -2.37
N THR A 108 -11.76 9.21 -2.71
CA THR A 108 -12.03 10.30 -1.76
C THR A 108 -13.45 10.21 -1.18
N ARG A 109 -14.45 9.92 -2.03
CA ARG A 109 -15.83 9.71 -1.54
C ARG A 109 -15.95 8.52 -0.61
N LEU A 110 -15.22 7.43 -0.86
CA LEU A 110 -15.17 6.28 0.04
C LEU A 110 -14.60 6.68 1.40
N VAL A 111 -13.46 7.36 1.43
CA VAL A 111 -12.77 7.77 2.66
C VAL A 111 -13.63 8.74 3.48
N VAL A 112 -14.11 9.79 2.85
CA VAL A 112 -14.92 10.83 3.53
C VAL A 112 -16.30 10.28 3.90
N GLY A 113 -16.97 9.56 2.99
CA GLY A 113 -18.31 9.04 3.20
C GLY A 113 -18.41 8.01 4.32
N ASN A 114 -17.33 7.26 4.58
CA ASN A 114 -17.27 6.29 5.68
C ASN A 114 -16.55 6.86 6.93
N GLY A 115 -16.11 8.11 6.91
CA GLY A 115 -15.39 8.71 8.04
C GLY A 115 -14.09 7.97 8.37
N LEU A 116 -13.40 7.42 7.36
CA LEU A 116 -12.19 6.64 7.57
C LEU A 116 -11.06 7.54 8.09
N GLN A 117 -10.47 7.15 9.20
CA GLN A 117 -9.34 7.85 9.79
C GLN A 117 -8.03 7.21 9.34
N GLY A 118 -7.00 8.03 9.17
CA GLY A 118 -5.63 7.59 8.90
C GLY A 118 -5.24 7.53 7.42
N LEU A 119 -6.16 7.79 6.49
CA LEU A 119 -5.82 8.02 5.09
C LEU A 119 -5.76 9.52 4.81
N ASP A 120 -4.58 10.09 5.00
CA ASP A 120 -4.34 11.52 4.85
C ASP A 120 -3.90 11.89 3.43
N ARG A 121 -3.47 10.89 2.65
CA ARG A 121 -3.00 11.08 1.26
C ARG A 121 -3.56 10.02 0.32
N ILE A 122 -4.07 10.49 -0.81
CA ILE A 122 -4.51 9.66 -1.94
C ILE A 122 -3.74 10.14 -3.17
N VAL A 123 -2.80 9.35 -3.65
CA VAL A 123 -1.87 9.75 -4.71
C VAL A 123 -1.71 8.67 -5.78
N PRO A 124 -1.37 9.02 -7.02
CA PRO A 124 -0.99 8.03 -8.02
C PRO A 124 0.20 7.18 -7.57
N ILE A 125 0.28 5.94 -8.04
CA ILE A 125 1.47 5.10 -7.85
C ILE A 125 2.72 5.83 -8.35
N GLY A 126 3.80 5.75 -7.56
CA GLY A 126 5.06 6.44 -7.78
C GLY A 126 5.20 7.76 -7.04
N MET A 127 4.10 8.36 -6.58
CA MET A 127 4.11 9.67 -5.92
C MET A 127 3.96 9.61 -4.39
N ALA A 128 4.09 8.43 -3.80
CA ALA A 128 3.91 8.27 -2.36
C ALA A 128 4.92 9.04 -1.50
N LEU A 129 6.12 9.30 -2.04
CA LEU A 129 7.19 10.02 -1.34
C LEU A 129 7.33 11.49 -1.76
N ASP A 130 6.47 11.99 -2.64
CA ASP A 130 6.49 13.39 -3.05
C ASP A 130 6.08 14.28 -1.87
N ILE A 131 6.97 15.17 -1.48
CA ILE A 131 6.76 16.10 -0.37
C ILE A 131 5.97 17.30 -0.87
N GLY A 132 4.90 17.66 -0.13
CA GLY A 132 4.09 18.85 -0.36
C GLY A 132 3.96 19.71 0.90
N THR A 133 3.21 20.81 0.78
CA THR A 133 2.87 21.68 1.92
C THR A 133 1.84 21.07 2.85
N VAL A 134 1.10 20.07 2.40
CA VAL A 134 0.23 19.24 3.23
C VAL A 134 0.88 17.87 3.37
N TRP A 135 1.15 17.46 4.60
CA TRP A 135 1.78 16.19 4.94
C TRP A 135 1.09 15.54 6.13
N ASP A 136 0.77 14.25 6.02
CA ASP A 136 0.09 13.47 7.06
C ASP A 136 -1.18 14.16 7.62
N GLY A 137 -1.97 14.77 6.72
CA GLY A 137 -3.20 15.48 7.08
C GLY A 137 -3.00 16.89 7.65
N TYR A 138 -1.76 17.34 7.83
CA TYR A 138 -1.45 18.67 8.38
C TYR A 138 -1.00 19.65 7.29
N ASP A 139 -1.53 20.87 7.34
CA ASP A 139 -0.93 22.01 6.65
C ASP A 139 0.35 22.42 7.39
N VAL A 140 1.50 22.04 6.83
CA VAL A 140 2.81 22.25 7.45
C VAL A 140 3.10 23.76 7.61
N ILE A 141 2.69 24.59 6.65
CA ILE A 141 2.91 26.03 6.70
C ILE A 141 2.06 26.62 7.82
N ALA A 142 0.77 26.31 7.88
CA ALA A 142 -0.12 26.79 8.92
C ALA A 142 0.32 26.32 10.31
N THR A 143 0.76 25.06 10.44
CA THR A 143 1.21 24.45 11.70
C THR A 143 2.50 25.10 12.23
N LEU A 144 3.42 25.50 11.35
CA LEU A 144 4.70 26.10 11.69
C LEU A 144 4.66 27.64 11.72
N SER A 145 3.52 28.25 11.39
CA SER A 145 3.35 29.70 11.34
C SER A 145 2.58 30.20 12.55
N ARG A 146 2.77 31.48 12.86
CA ARG A 146 1.97 32.21 13.84
C ARG A 146 1.29 33.39 13.15
N VAL A 147 0.04 33.62 13.51
CA VAL A 147 -0.69 34.80 13.07
C VAL A 147 -0.53 35.88 14.15
N ILE A 148 -0.05 37.04 13.75
CA ILE A 148 -0.05 38.24 14.61
C ILE A 148 -1.33 39.01 14.30
N GLN A 149 -2.18 39.19 15.31
CA GLN A 149 -3.39 39.99 15.19
C GLN A 149 -3.13 41.33 15.81
N GLU A 150 -3.32 42.42 15.06
CA GLU A 150 -3.39 43.78 15.52
C GLU A 150 -4.87 44.16 15.65
N ILE A 151 -5.28 44.77 16.80
CA ILE A 151 -6.67 45.17 17.07
C ILE A 151 -6.70 46.70 17.08
#